data_0c74edd71500c630de61fe40bc64ea9d
#
_entry.id   0c74edd71500c630de61fe40bc64ea9d
#
_cell.length_a   1.000
_cell.length_b   1.000
_cell.length_c   1.000
_cell.angle_alpha   90.00
_cell.angle_beta   90.00
_cell.angle_gamma   90.00
#
_symmetry.space_group_name_H-M   'P 1'
#
loop_
_entity.id
_entity.type
_entity.pdbx_description
1 polymer ?
#
loop_
_entity_poly.entity_id
_entity_poly.type
_entity_poly.pdbx_seq_one_letter_code
_entity_poly.pdbx_strand_id
1 'polypeptide(L)'
;IKDAVDLPVVMHTHCTTGLAFMTYLKGIEAGADVIDTAISPFSGGTSQPATETLYCALKELGYGVDLNEKLLYEIADYFKPIRAEYIADGTLNPISMGTDTQCLNYQIPGGMLSNLLSQLKMMNALDKFDEALLETPRVRKDMGYPPLVTPTSQLIGTQAVQNVLAGERYKNVGAEMRAYCRGEYGRTPAPIDPEIRAKILGGEKPVEGRYAATLPADTYEKAEKALGDTARCEEDVLSYIVFPQVAEDFFAKRREREERVVSYSITEL
;
A
#
# COMPACT_ATOMS: atom_id res chain seq x y z
N ILE A 1 -16.23 -17.16 -6.63
CA ILE A 1 -15.21 -17.60 -5.64
C ILE A 1 -15.83 -18.62 -4.70
N LYS A 2 -16.95 -18.31 -4.01
CA LYS A 2 -17.62 -19.22 -3.04
C LYS A 2 -17.97 -20.59 -3.64
N ASP A 3 -18.30 -20.67 -4.93
CA ASP A 3 -18.56 -21.96 -5.60
C ASP A 3 -17.30 -22.79 -5.84
N ALA A 4 -16.13 -22.19 -5.76
CA ALA A 4 -14.86 -22.83 -6.08
C ALA A 4 -14.00 -23.16 -4.85
N VAL A 5 -14.21 -22.49 -3.72
CA VAL A 5 -13.43 -22.68 -2.50
C VAL A 5 -14.33 -22.57 -1.26
N ASP A 6 -14.07 -23.42 -0.27
CA ASP A 6 -14.71 -23.41 1.04
C ASP A 6 -13.85 -22.61 2.05
N LEU A 7 -13.60 -21.35 1.71
CA LEU A 7 -12.86 -20.43 2.55
C LEU A 7 -13.68 -19.16 2.79
N PRO A 8 -13.48 -18.50 3.94
CA PRO A 8 -14.06 -17.17 4.16
C PRO A 8 -13.59 -16.17 3.10
N VAL A 9 -14.54 -15.40 2.55
CA VAL A 9 -14.27 -14.34 1.57
C VAL A 9 -14.37 -13.00 2.27
N VAL A 10 -13.23 -12.30 2.35
CA VAL A 10 -13.16 -10.94 2.87
C VAL A 10 -13.22 -9.95 1.72
N MET A 11 -14.12 -8.98 1.79
CA MET A 11 -14.19 -7.90 0.81
C MET A 11 -13.54 -6.64 1.34
N HIS A 12 -12.71 -6.04 0.51
CA HIS A 12 -12.05 -4.77 0.76
C HIS A 12 -12.28 -3.81 -0.41
N THR A 13 -12.76 -2.60 -0.11
CA THR A 13 -12.92 -1.53 -1.10
C THR A 13 -12.82 -0.16 -0.44
N HIS A 14 -12.48 0.85 -1.25
CA HIS A 14 -12.38 2.24 -0.83
C HIS A 14 -13.59 3.05 -1.33
N CYS A 15 -13.91 4.14 -0.63
CA CYS A 15 -15.04 5.01 -0.97
C CYS A 15 -14.73 6.03 -2.07
N THR A 16 -13.53 6.02 -2.64
CA THR A 16 -13.05 7.05 -3.56
C THR A 16 -14.02 7.34 -4.70
N THR A 17 -14.63 6.30 -5.29
CA THR A 17 -15.58 6.44 -6.41
C THR A 17 -17.04 6.63 -5.97
N GLY A 18 -17.33 6.53 -4.67
CA GLY A 18 -18.69 6.55 -4.12
C GLY A 18 -19.45 5.22 -4.22
N LEU A 19 -18.88 4.18 -4.85
CA LEU A 19 -19.57 2.91 -5.10
C LEU A 19 -19.44 1.89 -3.95
N ALA A 20 -18.62 2.14 -2.96
CA ALA A 20 -18.18 1.14 -1.96
C ALA A 20 -19.35 0.51 -1.20
N PHE A 21 -20.35 1.29 -0.76
CA PHE A 21 -21.51 0.76 -0.03
C PHE A 21 -22.34 -0.20 -0.89
N MET A 22 -22.56 0.15 -2.16
CA MET A 22 -23.28 -0.72 -3.10
C MET A 22 -22.49 -1.99 -3.40
N THR A 23 -21.16 -1.86 -3.54
CA THR A 23 -20.25 -2.99 -3.78
C THR A 23 -20.33 -3.96 -2.60
N TYR A 24 -20.26 -3.49 -1.37
CA TYR A 24 -20.35 -4.34 -0.19
C TYR A 24 -21.72 -5.01 -0.06
N LEU A 25 -22.82 -4.28 -0.27
CA LEU A 25 -24.15 -4.87 -0.23
C LEU A 25 -24.29 -6.02 -1.25
N LYS A 26 -23.85 -5.80 -2.49
CA LYS A 26 -23.88 -6.84 -3.53
C LYS A 26 -22.92 -8.00 -3.25
N GLY A 27 -21.80 -7.74 -2.62
CA GLY A 27 -20.87 -8.79 -2.18
C GLY A 27 -21.45 -9.65 -1.06
N ILE A 28 -22.11 -9.04 -0.07
CA ILE A 28 -22.80 -9.74 1.00
C ILE A 28 -23.94 -10.60 0.44
N GLU A 29 -24.76 -10.06 -0.45
CA GLU A 29 -25.80 -10.82 -1.16
C GLU A 29 -25.24 -11.98 -1.97
N ALA A 30 -24.00 -11.86 -2.47
CA ALA A 30 -23.29 -12.92 -3.19
C ALA A 30 -22.53 -13.91 -2.29
N GLY A 31 -22.64 -13.75 -0.96
CA GLY A 31 -22.08 -14.66 0.03
C GLY A 31 -20.70 -14.30 0.57
N ALA A 32 -20.29 -13.02 0.52
CA ALA A 32 -19.10 -12.58 1.24
C ALA A 32 -19.30 -12.73 2.76
N ASP A 33 -18.28 -13.20 3.46
CA ASP A 33 -18.35 -13.50 4.88
C ASP A 33 -17.92 -12.32 5.76
N VAL A 34 -16.98 -11.50 5.27
CA VAL A 34 -16.40 -10.36 6.00
C VAL A 34 -16.28 -9.16 5.08
N ILE A 35 -16.48 -7.98 5.62
CA ILE A 35 -16.25 -6.70 4.94
C ILE A 35 -15.34 -5.81 5.79
N ASP A 36 -14.39 -5.15 5.16
CA ASP A 36 -13.51 -4.19 5.81
C ASP A 36 -14.16 -2.82 5.88
N THR A 37 -14.17 -2.24 7.08
CA THR A 37 -14.80 -0.94 7.34
C THR A 37 -13.87 -0.03 8.13
N ALA A 38 -14.20 1.26 8.19
CA ALA A 38 -13.48 2.23 9.00
C ALA A 38 -14.45 2.93 9.97
N ILE A 39 -13.96 3.27 11.18
CA ILE A 39 -14.73 4.09 12.11
C ILE A 39 -15.09 5.45 11.45
N SER A 40 -16.32 5.93 11.65
CA SER A 40 -16.88 7.05 10.87
C SER A 40 -16.00 8.31 10.78
N PRO A 41 -15.27 8.75 11.80
CA PRO A 41 -14.37 9.90 11.66
C PRO A 41 -13.26 9.72 10.62
N PHE A 42 -12.83 8.49 10.34
CA PHE A 42 -11.78 8.19 9.36
C PHE A 42 -12.28 7.40 8.13
N SER A 43 -13.59 7.34 7.94
CA SER A 43 -14.23 6.69 6.80
C SER A 43 -14.40 7.63 5.60
N GLY A 44 -14.77 7.06 4.45
CA GLY A 44 -15.05 7.82 3.24
C GLY A 44 -13.83 8.19 2.41
N GLY A 45 -14.06 8.80 1.26
CA GLY A 45 -12.97 9.20 0.35
C GLY A 45 -12.02 8.06 0.01
N THR A 46 -10.74 8.25 0.30
CA THR A 46 -9.70 7.22 0.08
C THR A 46 -9.67 6.12 1.15
N SER A 47 -10.56 6.17 2.14
CA SER A 47 -10.76 5.13 3.17
C SER A 47 -11.96 4.23 2.82
N GLN A 48 -12.32 3.34 3.75
CA GLN A 48 -13.42 2.38 3.62
C GLN A 48 -14.77 3.00 4.02
N PRO A 49 -15.90 2.31 3.78
CA PRO A 49 -17.19 2.68 4.31
C PRO A 49 -17.23 2.74 5.84
N ALA A 50 -18.05 3.63 6.38
CA ALA A 50 -18.21 3.76 7.81
C ALA A 50 -18.83 2.50 8.43
N THR A 51 -18.22 1.99 9.50
CA THR A 51 -18.67 0.81 10.25
C THR A 51 -20.08 1.02 10.78
N GLU A 52 -20.35 2.16 11.40
CA GLU A 52 -21.65 2.49 12.01
C GLU A 52 -22.77 2.55 10.97
N THR A 53 -22.49 3.11 9.79
CA THR A 53 -23.45 3.17 8.68
C THR A 53 -23.82 1.78 8.18
N LEU A 54 -22.81 0.93 7.95
CA LEU A 54 -23.04 -0.44 7.49
C LEU A 54 -23.71 -1.29 8.56
N TYR A 55 -23.33 -1.14 9.83
CA TYR A 55 -24.00 -1.79 10.95
C TYR A 55 -25.50 -1.50 10.95
N CYS A 56 -25.90 -0.22 10.92
CA CYS A 56 -27.30 0.17 10.90
C CYS A 56 -28.04 -0.38 9.66
N ALA A 57 -27.45 -0.20 8.48
CA ALA A 57 -28.07 -0.62 7.22
C ALA A 57 -28.26 -2.15 7.15
N LEU A 58 -27.26 -2.92 7.54
CA LEU A 58 -27.32 -4.39 7.49
C LEU A 58 -28.30 -4.94 8.53
N LYS A 59 -28.36 -4.33 9.72
CA LYS A 59 -29.32 -4.69 10.76
C LYS A 59 -30.78 -4.47 10.28
N GLU A 60 -31.07 -3.33 9.66
CA GLU A 60 -32.39 -3.04 9.08
C GLU A 60 -32.76 -3.98 7.92
N LEU A 61 -31.77 -4.45 7.16
CA LEU A 61 -31.94 -5.45 6.11
C LEU A 61 -32.06 -6.89 6.64
N GLY A 62 -31.99 -7.10 7.95
CA GLY A 62 -32.16 -8.41 8.58
C GLY A 62 -30.89 -9.28 8.61
N TYR A 63 -29.74 -8.73 8.32
CA TYR A 63 -28.47 -9.46 8.50
C TYR A 63 -28.07 -9.53 9.97
N GLY A 64 -27.54 -10.67 10.41
CA GLY A 64 -26.99 -10.84 11.73
C GLY A 64 -25.62 -10.16 11.85
N VAL A 65 -25.57 -9.00 12.52
CA VAL A 65 -24.34 -8.27 12.78
C VAL A 65 -24.15 -8.16 14.30
N ASP A 66 -23.17 -8.89 14.83
CA ASP A 66 -22.88 -8.94 16.26
C ASP A 66 -21.83 -7.89 16.66
N LEU A 67 -22.27 -6.64 16.73
CA LEU A 67 -21.46 -5.51 17.19
C LEU A 67 -22.20 -4.74 18.29
N ASN A 68 -21.44 -4.19 19.24
CA ASN A 68 -21.99 -3.33 20.28
C ASN A 68 -22.20 -1.91 19.76
N GLU A 69 -23.43 -1.57 19.42
CA GLU A 69 -23.83 -0.28 18.85
C GLU A 69 -23.37 0.90 19.72
N LYS A 70 -23.59 0.85 21.04
CA LYS A 70 -23.18 1.91 21.95
C LYS A 70 -21.69 2.15 21.93
N LEU A 71 -20.89 1.07 21.94
CA LEU A 71 -19.43 1.15 21.90
C LEU A 71 -18.93 1.70 20.57
N LEU A 72 -19.57 1.38 19.45
CA LEU A 72 -19.21 1.97 18.15
C LEU A 72 -19.30 3.51 18.17
N TYR A 73 -20.40 4.06 18.73
CA TYR A 73 -20.54 5.51 18.85
C TYR A 73 -19.57 6.13 19.84
N GLU A 74 -19.28 5.47 20.97
CA GLU A 74 -18.26 5.92 21.91
C GLU A 74 -16.86 5.99 21.27
N ILE A 75 -16.50 4.98 20.45
CA ILE A 75 -15.26 4.97 19.69
C ILE A 75 -15.24 6.12 18.66
N ALA A 76 -16.34 6.31 17.93
CA ALA A 76 -16.44 7.41 16.97
C ALA A 76 -16.27 8.77 17.64
N ASP A 77 -16.90 8.99 18.79
CA ASP A 77 -16.80 10.24 19.54
C ASP A 77 -15.37 10.50 20.05
N TYR A 78 -14.66 9.46 20.45
CA TYR A 78 -13.24 9.56 20.83
C TYR A 78 -12.37 10.03 19.66
N PHE A 79 -12.60 9.55 18.44
CA PHE A 79 -11.78 9.88 17.28
C PHE A 79 -12.17 11.19 16.58
N LYS A 80 -13.33 11.77 16.83
CA LYS A 80 -13.75 13.05 16.23
C LYS A 80 -12.77 14.22 16.47
N PRO A 81 -12.31 14.48 17.72
CA PRO A 81 -11.33 15.53 17.94
C PRO A 81 -9.97 15.25 17.29
N ILE A 82 -9.51 14.01 17.30
CA ILE A 82 -8.25 13.59 16.64
C ILE A 82 -8.32 13.85 15.14
N ARG A 83 -9.46 13.54 14.50
CA ARG A 83 -9.66 13.90 13.09
C ARG A 83 -9.56 15.40 12.85
N ALA A 84 -10.16 16.22 13.74
CA ALA A 84 -10.10 17.66 13.62
C ALA A 84 -8.66 18.20 13.72
N GLU A 85 -7.84 17.64 14.60
CA GLU A 85 -6.41 17.93 14.70
C GLU A 85 -5.66 17.59 13.41
N TYR A 86 -5.89 16.39 12.84
CA TYR A 86 -5.24 15.96 11.61
C TYR A 86 -5.66 16.77 10.37
N ILE A 87 -6.87 17.34 10.37
CA ILE A 87 -7.27 18.30 9.33
C ILE A 87 -6.55 19.63 9.54
N ALA A 88 -6.45 20.10 10.78
CA ALA A 88 -5.86 21.40 11.10
C ALA A 88 -4.34 21.42 10.84
N ASP A 89 -3.62 20.35 11.11
CA ASP A 89 -2.18 20.23 10.89
C ASP A 89 -1.82 19.78 9.45
N GLY A 90 -2.82 19.45 8.62
CA GLY A 90 -2.64 19.00 7.25
C GLY A 90 -2.20 17.56 7.08
N THR A 91 -2.19 16.75 8.15
CA THR A 91 -1.97 15.30 8.10
C THR A 91 -3.07 14.62 7.30
N LEU A 92 -4.32 15.00 7.53
CA LEU A 92 -5.46 14.55 6.74
C LEU A 92 -5.80 15.58 5.65
N ASN A 93 -5.48 15.24 4.41
CA ASN A 93 -5.74 16.14 3.28
C ASN A 93 -7.23 16.11 2.89
N PRO A 94 -7.94 17.24 2.86
CA PRO A 94 -9.34 17.31 2.43
C PRO A 94 -9.63 16.72 1.04
N ILE A 95 -8.67 16.77 0.10
CA ILE A 95 -8.81 16.17 -1.24
C ILE A 95 -9.04 14.66 -1.14
N SER A 96 -8.41 13.99 -0.17
CA SER A 96 -8.55 12.54 0.03
C SER A 96 -9.84 12.13 0.73
N MET A 97 -10.62 13.10 1.24
CA MET A 97 -11.83 12.84 2.03
C MET A 97 -13.12 12.82 1.21
N GLY A 98 -13.08 13.33 -0.01
CA GLY A 98 -14.22 13.43 -0.91
C GLY A 98 -14.37 12.22 -1.84
N THR A 99 -15.50 12.20 -2.55
CA THR A 99 -15.72 11.28 -3.66
C THR A 99 -15.13 11.89 -4.93
N ASP A 100 -14.34 11.10 -5.66
CA ASP A 100 -13.81 11.45 -6.97
C ASP A 100 -14.17 10.36 -8.00
N THR A 101 -15.15 10.65 -8.84
CA THR A 101 -15.60 9.73 -9.88
C THR A 101 -14.61 9.61 -11.04
N GLN A 102 -13.67 10.54 -11.17
CA GLN A 102 -12.60 10.45 -12.18
C GLN A 102 -11.67 9.25 -11.95
N CYS A 103 -11.61 8.76 -10.71
CA CYS A 103 -10.89 7.52 -10.41
C CYS A 103 -11.37 6.31 -11.23
N LEU A 104 -12.63 6.31 -11.69
CA LEU A 104 -13.14 5.28 -12.61
C LEU A 104 -12.48 5.35 -13.99
N ASN A 105 -12.13 6.54 -14.44
CA ASN A 105 -11.45 6.77 -15.72
C ASN A 105 -9.94 6.47 -15.60
N TYR A 106 -9.31 6.93 -14.53
CA TYR A 106 -7.87 6.75 -14.30
C TYR A 106 -7.52 5.39 -13.72
N GLN A 107 -8.51 4.62 -13.26
CA GLN A 107 -8.35 3.29 -12.65
C GLN A 107 -7.42 3.31 -11.43
N ILE A 108 -7.39 4.40 -10.68
CA ILE A 108 -6.50 4.61 -9.54
C ILE A 108 -7.23 4.31 -8.23
N PRO A 109 -6.78 3.33 -7.43
CA PRO A 109 -7.32 3.10 -6.09
C PRO A 109 -7.06 4.28 -5.14
N GLY A 110 -7.93 4.47 -4.14
CA GLY A 110 -7.85 5.58 -3.20
C GLY A 110 -6.49 5.72 -2.48
N GLY A 111 -5.92 4.60 -2.02
CA GLY A 111 -4.59 4.61 -1.40
C GLY A 111 -3.47 5.06 -2.35
N MET A 112 -3.56 4.69 -3.63
CA MET A 112 -2.62 5.15 -4.64
C MET A 112 -2.76 6.64 -4.93
N LEU A 113 -3.98 7.18 -4.93
CA LEU A 113 -4.23 8.61 -5.13
C LEU A 113 -3.55 9.45 -4.05
N SER A 114 -3.70 9.06 -2.78
CA SER A 114 -3.04 9.72 -1.64
C SER A 114 -1.51 9.68 -1.75
N ASN A 115 -0.96 8.53 -2.16
CA ASN A 115 0.49 8.40 -2.37
C ASN A 115 0.99 9.29 -3.52
N LEU A 116 0.24 9.36 -4.62
CA LEU A 116 0.57 10.20 -5.79
C LEU A 116 0.62 11.69 -5.40
N LEU A 117 -0.39 12.15 -4.67
CA LEU A 117 -0.44 13.52 -4.13
C LEU A 117 0.75 13.81 -3.23
N SER A 118 1.08 12.89 -2.32
CA SER A 118 2.21 13.05 -1.40
C SER A 118 3.54 13.12 -2.13
N GLN A 119 3.77 12.26 -3.12
CA GLN A 119 4.99 12.26 -3.93
C GLN A 119 5.15 13.57 -4.71
N LEU A 120 4.09 14.04 -5.39
CA LEU A 120 4.12 15.28 -6.14
C LEU A 120 4.30 16.50 -5.23
N LYS A 121 3.71 16.49 -4.03
CA LYS A 121 3.93 17.54 -3.02
C LYS A 121 5.39 17.61 -2.58
N MET A 122 6.01 16.45 -2.29
CA MET A 122 7.44 16.39 -1.92
C MET A 122 8.37 16.90 -3.03
N MET A 123 7.96 16.74 -4.29
CA MET A 123 8.70 17.18 -5.48
C MET A 123 8.35 18.60 -5.93
N ASN A 124 7.49 19.34 -5.19
CA ASN A 124 6.94 20.64 -5.57
C ASN A 124 6.32 20.67 -6.97
N ALA A 125 5.64 19.61 -7.36
CA ALA A 125 5.09 19.38 -8.70
C ALA A 125 3.58 19.02 -8.66
N LEU A 126 2.82 19.59 -7.73
CA LEU A 126 1.38 19.37 -7.62
C LEU A 126 0.61 19.80 -8.87
N ASP A 127 1.11 20.77 -9.62
CA ASP A 127 0.59 21.20 -10.93
C ASP A 127 0.61 20.09 -11.98
N LYS A 128 1.40 19.06 -11.78
CA LYS A 128 1.49 17.86 -12.65
C LYS A 128 0.54 16.72 -12.28
N PHE A 129 -0.32 16.93 -11.31
CA PHE A 129 -1.20 15.88 -10.79
C PHE A 129 -2.11 15.29 -11.88
N ASP A 130 -2.81 16.14 -12.63
CA ASP A 130 -3.73 15.67 -13.70
C ASP A 130 -3.00 14.93 -14.80
N GLU A 131 -1.79 15.39 -15.19
CA GLU A 131 -0.96 14.70 -16.17
C GLU A 131 -0.54 13.32 -15.68
N ALA A 132 -0.18 13.18 -14.40
CA ALA A 132 0.19 11.89 -13.80
C ALA A 132 -1.01 10.94 -13.72
N LEU A 133 -2.22 11.45 -13.45
CA LEU A 133 -3.46 10.67 -13.49
C LEU A 133 -3.72 10.10 -14.88
N LEU A 134 -3.56 10.90 -15.93
CA LEU A 134 -3.73 10.46 -17.32
C LEU A 134 -2.64 9.49 -17.79
N GLU A 135 -1.43 9.60 -17.28
CA GLU A 135 -0.31 8.71 -17.62
C GLU A 135 -0.42 7.35 -16.93
N THR A 136 -1.06 7.27 -15.75
CA THR A 136 -1.17 6.03 -14.97
C THR A 136 -1.80 4.85 -15.74
N PRO A 137 -2.97 4.98 -16.42
CA PRO A 137 -3.54 3.89 -17.21
C PRO A 137 -2.63 3.46 -18.37
N ARG A 138 -1.86 4.39 -18.93
CA ARG A 138 -0.93 4.11 -20.04
C ARG A 138 0.24 3.26 -19.55
N VAL A 139 0.85 3.64 -18.42
CA VAL A 139 1.90 2.84 -17.77
C VAL A 139 1.36 1.46 -17.38
N ARG A 140 0.14 1.40 -16.80
CA ARG A 140 -0.49 0.13 -16.46
C ARG A 140 -0.66 -0.80 -17.66
N LYS A 141 -1.10 -0.25 -18.79
CA LYS A 141 -1.22 -1.01 -20.06
C LYS A 141 0.12 -1.55 -20.51
N ASP A 142 1.14 -0.70 -20.57
CA ASP A 142 2.47 -1.08 -21.01
C ASP A 142 3.09 -2.18 -20.11
N MET A 143 2.77 -2.17 -18.85
CA MET A 143 3.23 -3.16 -17.85
C MET A 143 2.38 -4.45 -17.81
N GLY A 144 1.49 -4.67 -18.76
CA GLY A 144 0.69 -5.88 -18.87
C GLY A 144 -0.46 -5.95 -17.86
N TYR A 145 -1.06 -4.81 -17.53
CA TYR A 145 -2.25 -4.65 -16.68
C TYR A 145 -2.11 -5.25 -15.27
N PRO A 146 -1.04 -4.95 -14.52
CA PRO A 146 -0.96 -5.42 -13.14
C PRO A 146 -2.18 -4.97 -12.34
N PRO A 147 -2.60 -5.76 -11.33
CA PRO A 147 -3.57 -5.29 -10.36
C PRO A 147 -3.01 -4.08 -9.61
N LEU A 148 -3.83 -3.02 -9.45
CA LEU A 148 -3.40 -1.80 -8.75
C LEU A 148 -3.59 -1.95 -7.24
N VAL A 149 -2.89 -2.90 -6.67
CA VAL A 149 -2.74 -3.14 -5.22
C VAL A 149 -1.27 -3.03 -4.84
N THR A 150 -0.96 -2.87 -3.56
CA THR A 150 0.43 -2.84 -3.08
C THR A 150 1.13 -4.17 -3.37
N PRO A 151 2.35 -4.18 -3.91
CA PRO A 151 3.22 -3.04 -4.25
C PRO A 151 3.05 -2.49 -5.68
N THR A 152 2.34 -3.18 -6.56
CA THR A 152 2.28 -2.86 -8.00
C THR A 152 1.61 -1.51 -8.28
N SER A 153 0.64 -1.09 -7.46
CA SER A 153 0.04 0.25 -7.57
C SER A 153 1.07 1.36 -7.37
N GLN A 154 1.98 1.19 -6.41
CA GLN A 154 3.06 2.15 -6.16
C GLN A 154 4.05 2.20 -7.33
N LEU A 155 4.43 1.04 -7.89
CA LEU A 155 5.30 0.95 -9.07
C LEU A 155 4.72 1.73 -10.25
N ILE A 156 3.45 1.49 -10.57
CA ILE A 156 2.77 2.15 -11.69
C ILE A 156 2.65 3.66 -11.45
N GLY A 157 2.24 4.08 -10.26
CA GLY A 157 2.10 5.50 -9.90
C GLY A 157 3.42 6.25 -9.93
N THR A 158 4.45 5.70 -9.31
CA THR A 158 5.78 6.30 -9.31
C THR A 158 6.34 6.44 -10.72
N GLN A 159 6.17 5.42 -11.57
CA GLN A 159 6.62 5.50 -12.96
C GLN A 159 5.82 6.52 -13.77
N ALA A 160 4.51 6.66 -13.55
CA ALA A 160 3.71 7.69 -14.19
C ALA A 160 4.20 9.10 -13.83
N VAL A 161 4.47 9.36 -12.54
CA VAL A 161 5.07 10.63 -12.08
C VAL A 161 6.42 10.87 -12.74
N GLN A 162 7.30 9.87 -12.77
CA GLN A 162 8.62 9.99 -13.39
C GLN A 162 8.54 10.30 -14.89
N ASN A 163 7.60 9.68 -15.63
CA ASN A 163 7.38 9.95 -17.04
C ASN A 163 6.98 11.42 -17.27
N VAL A 164 6.06 11.92 -16.46
CA VAL A 164 5.56 13.31 -16.56
C VAL A 164 6.66 14.32 -16.22
N LEU A 165 7.36 14.10 -15.11
CA LEU A 165 8.43 15.01 -14.67
C LEU A 165 9.62 15.03 -15.64
N ALA A 166 9.96 13.89 -16.24
CA ALA A 166 11.05 13.81 -17.21
C ALA A 166 10.69 14.35 -18.60
N GLY A 167 9.39 14.55 -18.89
CA GLY A 167 8.88 14.92 -20.21
C GLY A 167 9.10 13.83 -21.29
N GLU A 168 9.59 12.66 -20.89
CA GLU A 168 9.84 11.51 -21.77
C GLU A 168 9.52 10.23 -21.00
N ARG A 169 8.72 9.36 -21.63
CA ARG A 169 8.29 8.09 -21.02
C ARG A 169 9.46 7.12 -20.88
N TYR A 170 9.59 6.56 -19.66
CA TYR A 170 10.64 5.60 -19.29
C TYR A 170 12.08 6.10 -19.51
N LYS A 171 12.29 7.43 -19.39
CA LYS A 171 13.63 8.01 -19.33
C LYS A 171 14.30 7.70 -17.99
N ASN A 172 13.54 7.87 -16.92
CA ASN A 172 13.94 7.52 -15.56
C ASN A 172 13.13 6.31 -15.11
N VAL A 173 13.81 5.25 -14.70
CA VAL A 173 13.18 3.99 -14.25
C VAL A 173 13.82 3.55 -12.94
N GLY A 174 12.99 3.37 -11.90
CA GLY A 174 13.42 2.89 -10.60
C GLY A 174 13.84 1.41 -10.61
N ALA A 175 14.53 1.00 -9.55
CA ALA A 175 15.01 -0.37 -9.39
C ALA A 175 13.85 -1.38 -9.37
N GLU A 176 12.76 -1.05 -8.68
CA GLU A 176 11.58 -1.91 -8.54
C GLU A 176 10.87 -2.12 -9.87
N MET A 177 10.70 -1.06 -10.69
CA MET A 177 10.10 -1.16 -12.02
C MET A 177 10.99 -2.02 -12.94
N ARG A 178 12.30 -1.90 -12.83
CA ARG A 178 13.26 -2.76 -13.54
C ARG A 178 13.14 -4.21 -13.11
N ALA A 179 13.05 -4.47 -11.79
CA ALA A 179 12.82 -5.79 -11.23
C ALA A 179 11.48 -6.40 -11.68
N TYR A 180 10.43 -5.59 -11.74
CA TYR A 180 9.13 -5.99 -12.30
C TYR A 180 9.27 -6.43 -13.77
N CYS A 181 9.94 -5.64 -14.59
CA CYS A 181 10.19 -5.96 -16.01
C CYS A 181 11.09 -7.19 -16.19
N ARG A 182 12.00 -7.48 -15.24
CA ARG A 182 12.76 -8.74 -15.24
C ARG A 182 11.91 -9.97 -14.93
N GLY A 183 10.75 -9.81 -14.28
CA GLY A 183 9.87 -10.92 -13.92
C GLY A 183 9.98 -11.37 -12.47
N GLU A 184 10.62 -10.58 -11.59
CA GLU A 184 10.79 -10.88 -10.16
C GLU A 184 9.47 -10.83 -9.39
N TYR A 185 8.46 -10.14 -9.92
CA TYR A 185 7.10 -10.04 -9.37
C TYR A 185 6.14 -11.14 -9.88
N GLY A 186 6.65 -12.10 -10.66
CA GLY A 186 5.87 -13.20 -11.22
C GLY A 186 5.23 -12.86 -12.57
N ARG A 187 4.22 -13.67 -12.96
CA ARG A 187 3.57 -13.54 -14.26
C ARG A 187 2.55 -12.41 -14.28
N THR A 188 2.65 -11.53 -15.26
CA THR A 188 1.70 -10.44 -15.49
C THR A 188 0.39 -10.95 -16.14
N PRO A 189 -0.76 -10.28 -15.90
CA PRO A 189 -2.05 -10.66 -16.51
C PRO A 189 -2.04 -10.66 -18.03
N ALA A 190 -1.35 -9.70 -18.65
CA ALA A 190 -1.08 -9.64 -20.08
C ALA A 190 0.43 -9.44 -20.30
N PRO A 191 0.95 -9.67 -21.51
CA PRO A 191 2.36 -9.40 -21.80
C PRO A 191 2.72 -7.93 -21.55
N ILE A 192 3.89 -7.69 -20.95
CA ILE A 192 4.51 -6.36 -20.90
C ILE A 192 4.85 -5.97 -22.35
N ASP A 193 4.64 -4.69 -22.68
CA ASP A 193 5.01 -4.16 -24.00
C ASP A 193 6.48 -4.48 -24.31
N PRO A 194 6.77 -5.19 -25.43
CA PRO A 194 8.12 -5.68 -25.70
C PRO A 194 9.15 -4.57 -25.92
N GLU A 195 8.76 -3.46 -26.55
CA GLU A 195 9.67 -2.35 -26.83
C GLU A 195 10.02 -1.61 -25.54
N ILE A 196 9.00 -1.38 -24.69
CA ILE A 196 9.18 -0.75 -23.38
C ILE A 196 10.01 -1.64 -22.47
N ARG A 197 9.73 -2.94 -22.43
CA ARG A 197 10.51 -3.90 -21.66
C ARG A 197 11.97 -3.90 -22.08
N ALA A 198 12.24 -3.91 -23.39
CA ALA A 198 13.60 -3.85 -23.92
C ALA A 198 14.29 -2.52 -23.56
N LYS A 199 13.59 -1.38 -23.66
CA LYS A 199 14.09 -0.06 -23.23
C LYS A 199 14.49 -0.06 -21.76
N ILE A 200 13.64 -0.61 -20.87
CA ILE A 200 13.87 -0.64 -19.42
C ILE A 200 15.02 -1.56 -19.04
N LEU A 201 15.08 -2.74 -19.61
CA LEU A 201 16.09 -3.75 -19.27
C LEU A 201 17.48 -3.49 -19.91
N GLY A 202 17.54 -2.73 -21.01
CA GLY A 202 18.82 -2.37 -21.63
C GLY A 202 19.65 -3.57 -22.07
N GLY A 203 19.00 -4.69 -22.42
CA GLY A 203 19.67 -5.93 -22.84
C GLY A 203 19.76 -7.02 -21.76
N GLU A 204 19.33 -6.75 -20.53
CA GLU A 204 19.19 -7.79 -19.50
C GLU A 204 18.10 -8.79 -19.91
N LYS A 205 18.36 -10.09 -19.67
CA LYS A 205 17.36 -11.13 -19.96
C LYS A 205 16.35 -11.22 -18.83
N PRO A 206 15.04 -11.35 -19.17
CA PRO A 206 14.03 -11.64 -18.16
C PRO A 206 14.27 -12.99 -17.49
N VAL A 207 13.84 -13.10 -16.24
CA VAL A 207 13.83 -14.37 -15.51
C VAL A 207 12.76 -15.28 -16.10
N GLU A 208 13.12 -16.52 -16.37
CA GLU A 208 12.19 -17.57 -16.81
C GLU A 208 11.71 -18.38 -15.59
N GLY A 209 10.40 -18.52 -15.46
CA GLY A 209 9.78 -19.29 -14.37
C GLY A 209 9.57 -18.48 -13.08
N ARG A 210 9.74 -19.14 -11.93
CA ARG A 210 9.58 -18.50 -10.62
C ARG A 210 10.88 -17.85 -10.17
N TYR A 211 10.86 -16.55 -9.91
CA TYR A 211 12.03 -15.82 -9.40
C TYR A 211 12.60 -16.43 -8.11
N ALA A 212 11.74 -16.86 -7.18
CA ALA A 212 12.17 -17.50 -5.96
C ALA A 212 13.05 -18.75 -6.19
N ALA A 213 12.88 -19.45 -7.32
CA ALA A 213 13.73 -20.60 -7.67
C ALA A 213 15.14 -20.19 -8.16
N THR A 214 15.37 -18.92 -8.44
CA THR A 214 16.69 -18.39 -8.83
C THR A 214 17.52 -17.90 -7.63
N LEU A 215 16.88 -17.79 -6.45
CA LEU A 215 17.55 -17.35 -5.23
C LEU A 215 18.43 -18.49 -4.69
N PRO A 216 19.62 -18.17 -4.13
CA PRO A 216 20.46 -19.16 -3.51
C PRO A 216 19.75 -19.88 -2.36
N ALA A 217 19.85 -21.21 -2.31
CA ALA A 217 19.23 -22.01 -1.26
C ALA A 217 19.82 -21.73 0.15
N ASP A 218 21.05 -21.24 0.20
CA ASP A 218 21.80 -20.94 1.43
C ASP A 218 21.70 -19.44 1.85
N THR A 219 20.65 -18.74 1.40
CA THR A 219 20.47 -17.30 1.72
C THR A 219 20.34 -17.07 3.22
N TYR A 220 19.62 -17.95 3.93
CA TYR A 220 19.44 -17.84 5.38
C TYR A 220 20.75 -18.05 6.13
N GLU A 221 21.45 -19.13 5.86
CA GLU A 221 22.73 -19.47 6.50
C GLU A 221 23.82 -18.40 6.25
N LYS A 222 23.81 -17.80 5.06
CA LYS A 222 24.70 -16.69 4.73
C LYS A 222 24.39 -15.44 5.54
N ALA A 223 23.10 -15.09 5.68
CA ALA A 223 22.66 -13.95 6.45
C ALA A 223 22.96 -14.14 7.96
N GLU A 224 22.64 -15.30 8.50
CA GLU A 224 22.93 -15.68 9.88
C GLU A 224 24.42 -15.56 10.18
N LYS A 225 25.26 -16.11 9.31
CA LYS A 225 26.71 -16.03 9.43
C LYS A 225 27.25 -14.60 9.30
N ALA A 226 26.66 -13.78 8.43
CA ALA A 226 27.05 -12.39 8.25
C ALA A 226 26.71 -11.53 9.48
N LEU A 227 25.59 -11.78 10.13
CA LEU A 227 25.15 -11.09 11.33
C LEU A 227 25.91 -11.54 12.57
N GLY A 228 26.27 -12.83 12.68
CA GLY A 228 26.91 -13.39 13.87
C GLY A 228 26.16 -13.03 15.14
N ASP A 229 26.86 -12.53 16.15
CA ASP A 229 26.28 -12.14 17.45
C ASP A 229 25.33 -10.93 17.38
N THR A 230 25.22 -10.28 16.25
CA THR A 230 24.27 -9.16 16.06
C THR A 230 22.82 -9.68 16.00
N ALA A 231 22.61 -10.85 15.41
CA ALA A 231 21.32 -11.53 15.43
C ALA A 231 21.06 -12.18 16.79
N ARG A 232 19.91 -11.92 17.37
CA ARG A 232 19.48 -12.46 18.68
C ARG A 232 18.35 -13.47 18.56
N CYS A 233 17.68 -13.45 17.42
CA CYS A 233 16.55 -14.31 17.11
C CYS A 233 16.46 -14.51 15.59
N GLU A 234 15.62 -15.44 15.18
CA GLU A 234 15.37 -15.74 13.78
C GLU A 234 14.82 -14.52 13.00
N GLU A 235 13.98 -13.72 13.66
CA GLU A 235 13.40 -12.51 13.08
C GLU A 235 14.45 -11.46 12.71
N ASP A 236 15.57 -11.39 13.44
CA ASP A 236 16.68 -10.52 13.09
C ASP A 236 17.32 -10.94 11.76
N VAL A 237 17.51 -12.25 11.55
CA VAL A 237 18.04 -12.80 10.30
C VAL A 237 17.09 -12.56 9.15
N LEU A 238 15.81 -12.84 9.35
CA LEU A 238 14.77 -12.62 8.34
C LEU A 238 14.65 -11.12 7.98
N SER A 239 14.69 -10.24 8.96
CA SER A 239 14.66 -8.79 8.76
C SER A 239 15.86 -8.31 7.92
N TYR A 240 17.04 -8.85 8.19
CA TYR A 240 18.24 -8.54 7.41
C TYR A 240 18.14 -9.03 5.96
N ILE A 241 17.60 -10.23 5.73
CA ILE A 241 17.40 -10.76 4.37
C ILE A 241 16.44 -9.86 3.56
N VAL A 242 15.36 -9.41 4.18
CA VAL A 242 14.29 -8.67 3.49
C VAL A 242 14.61 -7.18 3.38
N PHE A 243 15.21 -6.58 4.41
CA PHE A 243 15.46 -5.14 4.52
C PHE A 243 16.87 -4.87 5.09
N PRO A 244 17.96 -5.22 4.40
CA PRO A 244 19.30 -5.22 4.97
C PRO A 244 19.70 -3.87 5.60
N GLN A 245 19.56 -2.76 4.89
CA GLN A 245 19.94 -1.44 5.39
C GLN A 245 19.12 -1.01 6.63
N VAL A 246 17.80 -1.23 6.58
CA VAL A 246 16.90 -0.88 7.70
C VAL A 246 17.21 -1.74 8.92
N ALA A 247 17.50 -3.01 8.72
CA ALA A 247 17.88 -3.94 9.78
C ALA A 247 19.22 -3.54 10.43
N GLU A 248 20.23 -3.20 9.64
CA GLU A 248 21.53 -2.72 10.13
C GLU A 248 21.38 -1.46 10.98
N ASP A 249 20.60 -0.47 10.51
CA ASP A 249 20.31 0.75 11.27
C ASP A 249 19.58 0.46 12.58
N PHE A 250 18.64 -0.47 12.54
CA PHE A 250 17.92 -0.92 13.75
C PHE A 250 18.84 -1.59 14.75
N PHE A 251 19.72 -2.50 14.29
CA PHE A 251 20.68 -3.20 15.15
C PHE A 251 21.70 -2.24 15.78
N ALA A 252 22.16 -1.25 15.01
CA ALA A 252 23.05 -0.21 15.52
C ALA A 252 22.36 0.60 16.65
N LYS A 253 21.14 1.08 16.42
CA LYS A 253 20.36 1.82 17.43
C LYS A 253 20.02 0.98 18.66
N ARG A 254 19.75 -0.32 18.48
CA ARG A 254 19.52 -1.28 19.58
C ARG A 254 20.76 -1.38 20.44
N ARG A 255 21.95 -1.53 19.85
CA ARG A 255 23.23 -1.58 20.55
C ARG A 255 23.52 -0.28 21.32
N GLU A 256 23.37 0.88 20.67
CA GLU A 256 23.56 2.19 21.32
C GLU A 256 22.66 2.38 22.55
N ARG A 257 21.41 1.92 22.50
CA ARG A 257 20.49 2.00 23.63
C ARG A 257 20.93 1.16 24.82
N GLU A 258 21.52 0.01 24.58
CA GLU A 258 21.97 -0.93 25.61
C GLU A 258 23.32 -0.52 26.20
N GLU A 259 24.22 0.04 25.39
CA GLU A 259 25.52 0.54 25.80
C GLU A 259 25.44 1.93 26.46
N ARG A 260 24.26 2.57 26.44
CA ARG A 260 24.08 3.92 26.99
C ARG A 260 24.21 3.91 28.51
N VAL A 261 25.41 4.25 29.00
CA VAL A 261 25.66 4.48 30.41
C VAL A 261 25.05 5.82 30.84
N VAL A 262 24.05 5.77 31.71
CA VAL A 262 23.49 6.97 32.34
C VAL A 262 24.32 7.26 33.59
N SER A 263 25.19 8.25 33.55
CA SER A 263 25.92 8.73 34.72
C SER A 263 25.10 9.82 35.42
N TYR A 264 24.82 9.64 36.71
CA TYR A 264 24.22 10.67 37.57
C TYR A 264 25.33 11.31 38.40
N SER A 265 25.48 12.62 38.34
CA SER A 265 26.27 13.36 39.33
C SER A 265 25.32 13.81 40.44
N ILE A 266 25.57 13.32 41.66
CA ILE A 266 24.91 13.84 42.88
C ILE A 266 25.70 15.06 43.28
N THR A 267 25.07 16.24 43.12
CA THR A 267 25.58 17.47 43.74
C THR A 267 24.98 17.52 45.15
N GLU A 268 25.80 17.33 46.18
CA GLU A 268 25.38 17.61 47.55
C GLU A 268 25.10 19.11 47.66
N LEU A 269 23.94 19.45 48.23
CA LEU A 269 23.53 20.79 48.59
C LEU A 269 24.21 21.24 49.90
#